data_8d583752dbf640f09ee2f6e2f7a682bf
#
_entry.id   8d583752dbf640f09ee2f6e2f7a682bf
#
_cell.length_a   1.000
_cell.length_b   1.000
_cell.length_c   1.000
_cell.angle_alpha   90.00
_cell.angle_beta   90.00
_cell.angle_gamma   90.00
#
_symmetry.space_group_name_H-M   'P 1'
#
loop_
_entity.id
_entity.type
_entity.pdbx_description
1 polymer ?
#
loop_
_entity_poly.entity_id
_entity_poly.type
_entity_poly.pdbx_seq_one_letter_code
_entity_poly.pdbx_strand_id
1 'polypeptide(L)'
;ASSMLRLIDRLSCTVTLQNHSIPMPDTCVTESISDAIAFIQGAGEVVLKPLFSTKARGMTVLDASESDDQLSVALTSFQQDNPVLYLQRKIALSGRDMGLMFLGGEYLGAYARVAQPGAWNTTIHSGGKYEAVDPDASVIAMASRAQELFQMDFTTVDVAETDDGSICFEVSAFGGFRGGLEGTGIDVAEHYAQYVLESLS
;
A
#
# COMPACT_ATOMS: atom_id res chain seq x y z
N ALA A 1 -2.03 0.48 20.76
CA ALA A 1 -0.85 -0.42 20.50
C ALA A 1 -1.22 -1.60 19.59
N SER A 2 -2.32 -2.34 19.82
CA SER A 2 -2.71 -3.51 19.00
C SER A 2 -3.01 -3.16 17.54
N SER A 3 -3.67 -2.03 17.29
CA SER A 3 -4.00 -1.55 15.94
C SER A 3 -2.74 -1.24 15.12
N MET A 4 -1.75 -0.60 15.74
CA MET A 4 -0.47 -0.31 15.10
C MET A 4 0.27 -1.58 14.67
N LEU A 5 0.27 -2.63 15.51
CA LEU A 5 0.90 -3.91 15.15
C LEU A 5 0.24 -4.55 13.93
N ARG A 6 -1.10 -4.44 13.80
CA ARG A 6 -1.82 -4.95 12.62
C ARG A 6 -1.51 -4.17 11.34
N LEU A 7 -1.12 -2.89 11.45
CA LEU A 7 -0.74 -2.07 10.29
C LEU A 7 0.72 -2.26 9.87
N ILE A 8 1.62 -2.53 10.84
CA ILE A 8 3.04 -2.79 10.55
C ILE A 8 3.23 -4.14 9.87
N ASP A 9 2.43 -5.13 10.26
CA ASP A 9 2.42 -6.45 9.64
C ASP A 9 1.55 -6.44 8.37
N ARG A 10 2.19 -6.51 7.21
CA ARG A 10 1.53 -6.50 5.90
C ARG A 10 0.47 -7.60 5.77
N LEU A 11 0.74 -8.80 6.28
CA LEU A 11 -0.21 -9.91 6.24
C LEU A 11 -1.46 -9.59 7.07
N SER A 12 -1.29 -9.12 8.31
CA SER A 12 -2.41 -8.73 9.18
C SER A 12 -3.25 -7.59 8.57
N CYS A 13 -2.60 -6.61 7.97
CA CYS A 13 -3.28 -5.52 7.26
C CYS A 13 -4.13 -6.08 6.09
N THR A 14 -3.51 -6.88 5.23
CA THR A 14 -4.18 -7.49 4.06
C THR A 14 -5.37 -8.36 4.46
N VAL A 15 -5.20 -9.28 5.42
CA VAL A 15 -6.28 -10.16 5.89
C VAL A 15 -7.42 -9.35 6.49
N THR A 16 -7.12 -8.27 7.23
CA THR A 16 -8.16 -7.39 7.78
C THR A 16 -8.96 -6.73 6.67
N LEU A 17 -8.30 -6.16 5.67
CA LEU A 17 -8.96 -5.49 4.54
C LEU A 17 -9.79 -6.46 3.70
N GLN A 18 -9.25 -7.64 3.36
CA GLN A 18 -9.93 -8.66 2.57
C GLN A 18 -11.18 -9.22 3.28
N ASN A 19 -11.10 -9.50 4.58
CA ASN A 19 -12.23 -9.99 5.38
C ASN A 19 -13.39 -8.98 5.44
N HIS A 20 -13.13 -7.70 5.17
CA HIS A 20 -14.14 -6.65 5.13
C HIS A 20 -14.45 -6.17 3.70
N SER A 21 -14.09 -6.99 2.71
CA SER A 21 -14.39 -6.73 1.29
C SER A 21 -13.90 -5.35 0.81
N ILE A 22 -12.76 -4.91 1.31
CA ILE A 22 -12.04 -3.76 0.73
C ILE A 22 -11.36 -4.25 -0.55
N PRO A 23 -11.59 -3.61 -1.72
CA PRO A 23 -10.95 -3.99 -2.98
C PRO A 23 -9.42 -3.91 -2.87
N MET A 24 -8.75 -5.00 -3.19
CA MET A 24 -7.28 -5.13 -3.15
C MET A 24 -6.79 -5.91 -4.37
N PRO A 25 -5.52 -5.77 -4.76
CA PRO A 25 -4.94 -6.67 -5.75
C PRO A 25 -4.95 -8.12 -5.26
N ASP A 26 -5.13 -9.07 -6.18
CA ASP A 26 -5.01 -10.49 -5.86
C ASP A 26 -3.69 -10.77 -5.13
N THR A 27 -3.76 -11.50 -4.04
CA THR A 27 -2.63 -11.71 -3.14
C THR A 27 -2.52 -13.19 -2.78
N CYS A 28 -1.31 -13.73 -2.88
CA CYS A 28 -0.95 -15.06 -2.41
C CYS A 28 0.07 -14.93 -1.28
N VAL A 29 -0.15 -15.67 -0.19
CA VAL A 29 0.79 -15.77 0.92
C VAL A 29 1.07 -17.24 1.18
N THR A 30 2.32 -17.65 1.03
CA THR A 30 2.72 -19.06 1.10
C THR A 30 4.18 -19.23 1.53
N GLU A 31 4.53 -20.40 2.03
CA GLU A 31 5.93 -20.84 2.23
C GLU A 31 6.37 -21.80 1.11
N SER A 32 5.45 -22.20 0.23
CA SER A 32 5.67 -23.15 -0.86
C SER A 32 6.12 -22.44 -2.14
N ILE A 33 7.29 -22.78 -2.64
CA ILE A 33 7.81 -22.26 -3.93
C ILE A 33 6.88 -22.64 -5.08
N SER A 34 6.35 -23.88 -5.09
CA SER A 34 5.47 -24.35 -6.16
C SER A 34 4.15 -23.57 -6.20
N ASP A 35 3.55 -23.25 -5.03
CA ASP A 35 2.34 -22.45 -4.98
C ASP A 35 2.58 -21.00 -5.40
N ALA A 36 3.75 -20.44 -5.03
CA ALA A 36 4.17 -19.12 -5.48
C ALA A 36 4.32 -19.05 -7.00
N ILE A 37 4.99 -20.04 -7.63
CA ILE A 37 5.13 -20.13 -9.08
C ILE A 37 3.75 -20.27 -9.75
N ALA A 38 2.87 -21.13 -9.23
CA ALA A 38 1.51 -21.28 -9.77
C ALA A 38 0.72 -19.97 -9.73
N PHE A 39 0.86 -19.19 -8.64
CA PHE A 39 0.25 -17.87 -8.55
C PHE A 39 0.83 -16.88 -9.57
N ILE A 40 2.16 -16.84 -9.75
CA ILE A 40 2.82 -15.98 -10.75
C ILE A 40 2.30 -16.31 -12.15
N GLN A 41 2.26 -17.60 -12.50
CA GLN A 41 1.79 -18.07 -13.82
C GLN A 41 0.33 -17.66 -14.09
N GLY A 42 -0.52 -17.64 -13.06
CA GLY A 42 -1.92 -17.20 -13.17
C GLY A 42 -2.10 -15.68 -13.17
N ALA A 43 -1.25 -14.94 -12.49
CA ALA A 43 -1.37 -13.49 -12.32
C ALA A 43 -0.66 -12.68 -13.42
N GLY A 44 0.36 -13.24 -14.09
CA GLY A 44 1.23 -12.57 -15.05
C GLY A 44 2.41 -11.90 -14.35
N GLU A 45 2.31 -10.63 -13.99
CA GLU A 45 3.32 -9.93 -13.19
C GLU A 45 2.88 -9.84 -11.73
N VAL A 46 3.81 -10.07 -10.81
CA VAL A 46 3.59 -9.93 -9.37
C VAL A 46 4.68 -9.09 -8.72
N VAL A 47 4.34 -8.46 -7.60
CA VAL A 47 5.31 -7.84 -6.70
C VAL A 47 5.48 -8.75 -5.49
N LEU A 48 6.67 -9.28 -5.32
CA LEU A 48 7.11 -10.03 -4.15
C LEU A 48 7.56 -9.03 -3.08
N LYS A 49 6.98 -9.10 -1.87
CA LYS A 49 7.15 -8.09 -0.84
C LYS A 49 7.55 -8.70 0.50
N PRO A 50 8.53 -8.14 1.23
CA PRO A 50 8.74 -8.49 2.63
C PRO A 50 7.52 -8.16 3.47
N LEU A 51 7.19 -8.98 4.47
CA LEU A 51 6.07 -8.69 5.38
C LEU A 51 6.30 -7.41 6.19
N PHE A 52 7.54 -7.16 6.58
CA PHE A 52 7.93 -6.00 7.36
C PHE A 52 8.90 -5.13 6.55
N SER A 53 8.38 -4.20 5.79
CA SER A 53 9.20 -3.25 5.02
C SER A 53 8.46 -1.94 4.80
N THR A 54 9.22 -0.89 4.49
CA THR A 54 8.68 0.44 4.15
C THR A 54 9.37 0.99 2.91
N LYS A 55 8.68 1.86 2.17
CA LYS A 55 9.23 2.58 1.02
C LYS A 55 9.70 1.65 -0.11
N ALA A 56 8.95 0.58 -0.36
CA ALA A 56 9.23 -0.47 -1.35
C ALA A 56 10.60 -1.18 -1.19
N ARG A 57 11.25 -1.07 -0.02
CA ARG A 57 12.54 -1.75 0.21
C ARG A 57 12.38 -3.26 0.19
N GLY A 58 13.29 -3.93 -0.55
CA GLY A 58 13.29 -5.39 -0.69
C GLY A 58 12.14 -5.95 -1.54
N MET A 59 11.35 -5.09 -2.20
CA MET A 59 10.33 -5.54 -3.15
C MET A 59 10.99 -5.86 -4.49
N THR A 60 10.49 -6.91 -5.15
CA THR A 60 10.97 -7.38 -6.46
C THR A 60 9.75 -7.69 -7.34
N VAL A 61 9.83 -7.36 -8.63
CA VAL A 61 8.85 -7.78 -9.62
C VAL A 61 9.30 -9.11 -10.22
N LEU A 62 8.38 -10.06 -10.33
CA LEU A 62 8.55 -11.35 -11.01
C LEU A 62 7.50 -11.46 -12.10
N ASP A 63 7.86 -12.10 -13.23
CA ASP A 63 7.03 -12.16 -14.43
C ASP A 63 6.81 -13.60 -14.86
N ALA A 64 5.59 -13.96 -15.25
CA ALA A 64 5.22 -15.28 -15.73
C ALA A 64 5.96 -15.71 -17.05
N SER A 65 6.60 -14.78 -17.75
CA SER A 65 7.46 -15.08 -18.89
C SER A 65 8.81 -15.68 -18.49
N GLU A 66 9.20 -15.59 -17.22
CA GLU A 66 10.39 -16.24 -16.68
C GLU A 66 10.15 -17.76 -16.57
N SER A 67 11.20 -18.56 -16.75
CA SER A 67 11.08 -20.00 -16.56
C SER A 67 10.87 -20.37 -15.09
N ASP A 68 10.23 -21.52 -14.82
CA ASP A 68 10.00 -22.01 -13.45
C ASP A 68 11.32 -22.16 -12.69
N ASP A 69 12.42 -22.51 -13.35
CA ASP A 69 13.75 -22.59 -12.73
C ASP A 69 14.23 -21.19 -12.29
N GLN A 70 14.04 -20.16 -13.11
CA GLN A 70 14.43 -18.79 -12.78
C GLN A 70 13.57 -18.26 -11.60
N LEU A 71 12.27 -18.46 -11.67
CA LEU A 71 11.35 -18.11 -10.59
C LEU A 71 11.71 -18.83 -9.29
N SER A 72 12.00 -20.14 -9.36
CA SER A 72 12.41 -20.94 -8.20
C SER A 72 13.68 -20.40 -7.54
N VAL A 73 14.68 -20.04 -8.33
CA VAL A 73 15.93 -19.43 -7.82
C VAL A 73 15.66 -18.09 -7.13
N ALA A 74 14.86 -17.21 -7.75
CA ALA A 74 14.53 -15.91 -7.20
C ALA A 74 13.74 -16.02 -5.88
N LEU A 75 12.72 -16.88 -5.86
CA LEU A 75 11.87 -17.11 -4.68
C LEU A 75 12.68 -17.75 -3.53
N THR A 76 13.52 -18.75 -3.83
CA THR A 76 14.38 -19.40 -2.84
C THR A 76 15.38 -18.41 -2.25
N SER A 77 15.97 -17.53 -3.07
CA SER A 77 16.87 -16.49 -2.60
C SER A 77 16.14 -15.50 -1.67
N PHE A 78 14.94 -15.10 -2.02
CA PHE A 78 14.12 -14.20 -1.20
C PHE A 78 13.73 -14.82 0.15
N GLN A 79 13.44 -16.13 0.15
CA GLN A 79 13.06 -16.86 1.38
C GLN A 79 14.19 -16.97 2.41
N GLN A 80 15.45 -16.80 2.03
CA GLN A 80 16.57 -16.81 2.99
C GLN A 80 16.39 -15.75 4.09
N ASP A 81 15.87 -14.58 3.72
CA ASP A 81 15.64 -13.48 4.64
C ASP A 81 14.14 -13.30 4.99
N ASN A 82 13.23 -13.86 4.20
CA ASN A 82 11.79 -13.71 4.29
C ASN A 82 11.09 -15.07 4.19
N PRO A 83 10.99 -15.85 5.27
CA PRO A 83 10.48 -17.23 5.22
C PRO A 83 9.10 -17.37 4.56
N VAL A 84 8.25 -16.37 4.72
CA VAL A 84 6.92 -16.29 4.11
C VAL A 84 6.99 -15.45 2.85
N LEU A 85 6.56 -16.00 1.73
CA LEU A 85 6.42 -15.33 0.45
C LEU A 85 5.08 -14.60 0.42
N TYR A 86 5.11 -13.27 0.30
CA TYR A 86 3.94 -12.44 0.07
C TYR A 86 4.01 -11.90 -1.37
N LEU A 87 3.15 -12.44 -2.24
CA LEU A 87 3.06 -12.09 -3.64
C LEU A 87 1.74 -11.36 -3.88
N GLN A 88 1.79 -10.24 -4.59
CA GLN A 88 0.61 -9.49 -4.94
C GLN A 88 0.64 -9.17 -6.44
N ARG A 89 -0.49 -9.38 -7.14
CA ARG A 89 -0.60 -9.02 -8.56
C ARG A 89 -0.13 -7.58 -8.75
N LYS A 90 0.77 -7.37 -9.69
CA LYS A 90 1.23 -6.04 -10.07
C LYS A 90 0.11 -5.33 -10.83
N ILE A 91 -0.26 -4.16 -10.38
CA ILE A 91 -1.30 -3.35 -11.00
C ILE A 91 -0.66 -2.37 -11.97
N ALA A 92 -1.21 -2.28 -13.17
CA ALA A 92 -0.87 -1.24 -14.12
C ALA A 92 -1.40 0.11 -13.59
N LEU A 93 -0.50 0.92 -13.06
CA LEU A 93 -0.85 2.25 -12.59
C LEU A 93 -0.89 3.22 -13.79
N SER A 94 -1.80 4.17 -13.76
CA SER A 94 -1.85 5.31 -14.71
C SER A 94 -0.70 6.31 -14.51
N GLY A 95 0.43 5.86 -13.94
CA GLY A 95 1.60 6.67 -13.60
C GLY A 95 1.51 7.31 -12.21
N ARG A 96 0.41 7.12 -11.47
CA ARG A 96 0.21 7.65 -10.13
C ARG A 96 -0.54 6.69 -9.21
N ASP A 97 -0.38 6.88 -7.92
CA ASP A 97 -1.26 6.39 -6.86
C ASP A 97 -1.53 7.52 -5.86
N MET A 98 -2.45 7.31 -4.94
CA MET A 98 -2.91 8.35 -4.00
C MET A 98 -2.68 7.90 -2.57
N GLY A 99 -2.34 8.86 -1.69
CA GLY A 99 -2.39 8.70 -0.25
C GLY A 99 -3.52 9.57 0.30
N LEU A 100 -4.59 8.94 0.79
CA LEU A 100 -5.70 9.62 1.44
C LEU A 100 -5.45 9.67 2.95
N MET A 101 -5.42 10.86 3.53
CA MET A 101 -5.10 11.10 4.93
C MET A 101 -6.38 11.24 5.76
N PHE A 102 -6.37 10.59 6.94
CA PHE A 102 -7.46 10.63 7.90
C PHE A 102 -6.92 10.99 9.29
N LEU A 103 -7.64 11.85 10.00
CA LEU A 103 -7.34 12.27 11.37
C LEU A 103 -8.61 12.19 12.21
N GLY A 104 -8.56 11.48 13.33
CA GLY A 104 -9.74 11.23 14.16
C GLY A 104 -10.87 10.49 13.44
N GLY A 105 -10.54 9.73 12.37
CA GLY A 105 -11.52 9.08 11.50
C GLY A 105 -12.05 9.95 10.36
N GLU A 106 -11.80 11.26 10.39
CA GLU A 106 -12.28 12.20 9.38
C GLU A 106 -11.26 12.36 8.23
N TYR A 107 -11.78 12.50 7.01
CA TYR A 107 -10.95 12.75 5.82
C TYR A 107 -10.32 14.14 5.89
N LEU A 108 -8.99 14.18 5.88
CA LEU A 108 -8.22 15.43 5.96
C LEU A 108 -7.83 15.97 4.58
N GLY A 109 -7.55 15.08 3.62
CA GLY A 109 -7.12 15.43 2.28
C GLY A 109 -6.39 14.29 1.59
N ALA A 110 -6.02 14.48 0.33
CA ALA A 110 -5.27 13.49 -0.46
C ALA A 110 -4.16 14.14 -1.27
N TYR A 111 -3.09 13.38 -1.47
CA TYR A 111 -2.01 13.71 -2.40
C TYR A 111 -1.78 12.54 -3.37
N ALA A 112 -1.38 12.85 -4.58
CA ALA A 112 -0.88 11.85 -5.52
C ALA A 112 0.63 11.69 -5.40
N ARG A 113 1.11 10.45 -5.61
CA ARG A 113 2.52 10.16 -5.89
C ARG A 113 2.63 9.84 -7.37
N VAL A 114 3.33 10.68 -8.12
CA VAL A 114 3.49 10.53 -9.56
C VAL A 114 4.85 9.92 -9.85
N ALA A 115 4.84 8.78 -10.57
CA ALA A 115 6.05 8.05 -10.94
C ALA A 115 6.92 8.83 -11.92
N GLN A 116 8.23 8.60 -11.89
CA GLN A 116 9.09 9.00 -13.01
C GLN A 116 8.81 8.11 -14.25
N PRO A 117 8.99 8.65 -15.46
CA PRO A 117 8.88 7.85 -16.67
C PRO A 117 9.75 6.59 -16.61
N GLY A 118 9.15 5.42 -16.84
CA GLY A 118 9.84 4.12 -16.82
C GLY A 118 10.00 3.48 -15.42
N ALA A 119 9.58 4.14 -14.34
CA ALA A 119 9.56 3.53 -13.03
C ALA A 119 8.35 2.61 -12.88
N TRP A 120 8.55 1.43 -12.28
CA TRP A 120 7.47 0.47 -12.01
C TRP A 120 6.66 0.80 -10.74
N ASN A 121 7.13 1.77 -9.94
CA ASN A 121 6.47 2.23 -8.71
C ASN A 121 6.47 3.76 -8.62
N THR A 122 5.67 4.29 -7.73
CA THR A 122 5.42 5.72 -7.51
C THR A 122 6.20 6.29 -6.33
N THR A 123 7.11 5.51 -5.72
CA THR A 123 7.78 5.93 -4.49
C THR A 123 8.67 7.15 -4.71
N ILE A 124 8.65 8.08 -3.74
CA ILE A 124 9.47 9.29 -3.76
C ILE A 124 10.96 8.97 -3.80
N HIS A 125 11.39 7.85 -3.17
CA HIS A 125 12.78 7.38 -3.23
C HIS A 125 13.22 6.95 -4.63
N SER A 126 12.28 6.55 -5.48
CA SER A 126 12.52 6.25 -6.89
C SER A 126 12.37 7.48 -7.78
N GLY A 127 12.35 8.67 -7.19
CA GLY A 127 12.25 9.95 -7.88
C GLY A 127 10.83 10.42 -8.18
N GLY A 128 9.82 9.77 -7.63
CA GLY A 128 8.42 10.23 -7.71
C GLY A 128 8.24 11.62 -7.08
N LYS A 129 7.15 12.28 -7.43
CA LYS A 129 6.78 13.61 -6.93
C LYS A 129 5.42 13.58 -6.27
N TYR A 130 5.21 14.46 -5.30
CA TYR A 130 3.88 14.73 -4.76
C TYR A 130 3.16 15.77 -5.61
N GLU A 131 1.87 15.54 -5.85
CA GLU A 131 0.97 16.47 -6.54
C GLU A 131 -0.37 16.53 -5.80
N ALA A 132 -1.08 17.65 -5.94
CA ALA A 132 -2.43 17.77 -5.44
C ALA A 132 -3.37 16.85 -6.25
N VAL A 133 -4.33 16.24 -5.56
CA VAL A 133 -5.39 15.44 -6.18
C VAL A 133 -6.70 15.63 -5.43
N ASP A 134 -7.79 15.61 -6.15
CA ASP A 134 -9.16 15.62 -5.60
C ASP A 134 -9.83 14.28 -5.99
N PRO A 135 -9.82 13.28 -5.09
CA PRO A 135 -10.38 11.97 -5.38
C PRO A 135 -11.91 12.03 -5.42
N ASP A 136 -12.51 11.18 -6.26
CA ASP A 136 -13.95 10.99 -6.26
C ASP A 136 -14.49 10.56 -4.89
N ALA A 137 -15.73 10.93 -4.59
CA ALA A 137 -16.39 10.60 -3.32
C ALA A 137 -16.42 9.07 -3.04
N SER A 138 -16.50 8.24 -4.08
CA SER A 138 -16.46 6.78 -3.96
C SER A 138 -15.09 6.27 -3.49
N VAL A 139 -14.00 6.91 -3.93
CA VAL A 139 -12.62 6.61 -3.51
C VAL A 139 -12.43 6.97 -2.04
N ILE A 140 -12.90 8.17 -1.65
CA ILE A 140 -12.85 8.64 -0.26
C ILE A 140 -13.66 7.69 0.64
N ALA A 141 -14.88 7.29 0.22
CA ALA A 141 -15.72 6.37 0.98
C ALA A 141 -15.09 4.97 1.16
N MET A 142 -14.42 4.44 0.12
CA MET A 142 -13.68 3.18 0.22
C MET A 142 -12.51 3.30 1.20
N ALA A 143 -11.72 4.36 1.09
CA ALA A 143 -10.58 4.61 1.97
C ALA A 143 -11.00 4.84 3.43
N SER A 144 -12.13 5.55 3.67
CA SER A 144 -12.72 5.72 5.00
C SER A 144 -13.08 4.37 5.63
N ARG A 145 -13.78 3.50 4.90
CA ARG A 145 -14.07 2.14 5.37
C ARG A 145 -12.81 1.34 5.69
N ALA A 146 -11.75 1.49 4.88
CA ALA A 146 -10.50 0.77 5.09
C ALA A 146 -9.79 1.22 6.38
N GLN A 147 -9.67 2.54 6.62
CA GLN A 147 -9.00 3.07 7.80
C GLN A 147 -9.77 2.80 9.10
N GLU A 148 -11.11 2.83 9.09
CA GLU A 148 -11.97 2.56 10.26
C GLU A 148 -11.70 1.20 10.89
N LEU A 149 -11.29 0.19 10.10
CA LEU A 149 -10.99 -1.16 10.58
C LEU A 149 -9.83 -1.21 11.58
N PHE A 150 -8.99 -0.18 11.60
CA PHE A 150 -7.79 -0.14 12.43
C PHE A 150 -7.91 0.77 13.65
N GLN A 151 -8.91 1.66 13.69
CA GLN A 151 -9.18 2.54 14.84
C GLN A 151 -7.93 3.32 15.29
N MET A 152 -7.25 3.95 14.34
CA MET A 152 -6.10 4.81 14.60
C MET A 152 -6.50 6.27 14.51
N ASP A 153 -5.89 7.10 15.35
CA ASP A 153 -6.13 8.55 15.31
C ASP A 153 -5.65 9.18 14.01
N PHE A 154 -4.53 8.71 13.47
CA PHE A 154 -4.01 9.14 12.18
C PHE A 154 -3.64 7.96 11.29
N THR A 155 -4.10 7.98 10.05
CA THR A 155 -3.78 6.99 9.02
C THR A 155 -3.63 7.63 7.65
N THR A 156 -2.92 6.93 6.77
CA THR A 156 -2.94 7.18 5.33
C THR A 156 -3.33 5.89 4.62
N VAL A 157 -4.32 5.97 3.73
CA VAL A 157 -4.76 4.85 2.89
C VAL A 157 -4.15 5.02 1.50
N ASP A 158 -3.37 4.02 1.08
CA ASP A 158 -2.75 4.01 -0.24
C ASP A 158 -3.71 3.37 -1.25
N VAL A 159 -4.13 4.17 -2.24
CA VAL A 159 -5.16 3.81 -3.23
C VAL A 159 -4.64 4.01 -4.65
N ALA A 160 -4.99 3.09 -5.54
CA ALA A 160 -4.84 3.28 -6.97
C ALA A 160 -6.20 3.23 -7.68
N GLU A 161 -6.31 4.01 -8.74
CA GLU A 161 -7.40 3.92 -9.71
C GLU A 161 -6.99 2.97 -10.84
N THR A 162 -7.87 2.05 -11.19
CA THR A 162 -7.70 1.09 -12.28
C THR A 162 -8.92 1.13 -13.19
N ASP A 163 -8.84 0.50 -14.35
CA ASP A 163 -9.97 0.39 -15.27
C ASP A 163 -11.17 -0.36 -14.65
N ASP A 164 -10.93 -1.22 -13.66
CA ASP A 164 -11.94 -2.00 -12.95
C ASP A 164 -12.44 -1.31 -11.67
N GLY A 165 -11.98 -0.09 -11.39
CA GLY A 165 -12.32 0.67 -10.18
C GLY A 165 -11.13 0.93 -9.27
N SER A 166 -11.40 1.51 -8.10
CA SER A 166 -10.36 1.86 -7.15
C SER A 166 -10.02 0.70 -6.23
N ILE A 167 -8.73 0.53 -5.93
CA ILE A 167 -8.22 -0.51 -5.05
C ILE A 167 -7.34 0.08 -3.95
N CYS A 168 -7.36 -0.54 -2.78
CA CYS A 168 -6.52 -0.22 -1.64
C CYS A 168 -5.26 -1.11 -1.66
N PHE A 169 -4.07 -0.53 -1.56
CA PHE A 169 -2.84 -1.29 -1.39
C PHE A 169 -2.52 -1.58 0.08
N GLU A 170 -2.66 -0.58 0.92
CA GLU A 170 -2.43 -0.71 2.36
C GLU A 170 -3.03 0.47 3.13
N VAL A 171 -3.18 0.29 4.45
CA VAL A 171 -3.42 1.37 5.41
C VAL A 171 -2.13 1.53 6.22
N SER A 172 -1.62 2.76 6.31
CA SER A 172 -0.35 3.07 6.97
C SER A 172 -0.56 3.88 8.24
N ALA A 173 0.13 3.50 9.31
CA ALA A 173 0.15 4.25 10.57
C ALA A 173 1.17 5.41 10.59
N PHE A 174 2.06 5.49 9.60
CA PHE A 174 3.21 6.41 9.62
C PHE A 174 3.35 7.26 8.37
N GLY A 175 2.33 7.25 7.51
CA GLY A 175 2.38 7.95 6.23
C GLY A 175 1.81 9.37 6.29
N GLY A 176 1.98 10.11 5.20
CA GLY A 176 1.16 11.27 4.86
C GLY A 176 1.71 12.64 5.21
N PHE A 177 2.50 12.83 6.26
CA PHE A 177 2.95 14.16 6.70
C PHE A 177 3.62 14.97 5.59
N ARG A 178 4.65 14.40 4.98
CA ARG A 178 5.36 15.07 3.89
C ARG A 178 4.50 15.18 2.63
N GLY A 179 3.73 14.13 2.30
CA GLY A 179 2.83 14.13 1.15
C GLY A 179 1.72 15.16 1.29
N GLY A 180 1.16 15.30 2.49
CA GLY A 180 0.19 16.34 2.81
C GLY A 180 0.75 17.74 2.56
N LEU A 181 1.90 18.04 3.15
CA LEU A 181 2.50 19.37 3.01
C LEU A 181 2.93 19.69 1.56
N GLU A 182 3.68 18.79 0.92
CA GLU A 182 4.23 19.03 -0.42
C GLU A 182 3.17 18.89 -1.53
N GLY A 183 2.19 18.00 -1.38
CA GLY A 183 1.15 17.75 -2.38
C GLY A 183 -0.04 18.68 -2.26
N THR A 184 -0.44 19.06 -1.05
CA THR A 184 -1.69 19.80 -0.82
C THR A 184 -1.51 21.13 -0.07
N GLY A 185 -0.36 21.37 0.53
CA GLY A 185 -0.12 22.50 1.44
C GLY A 185 -0.70 22.31 2.85
N ILE A 186 -1.28 21.15 3.17
CA ILE A 186 -1.81 20.86 4.52
C ILE A 186 -0.64 20.49 5.44
N ASP A 187 -0.45 21.27 6.51
CA ASP A 187 0.47 20.90 7.59
C ASP A 187 -0.19 19.88 8.52
N VAL A 188 -0.05 18.61 8.14
CA VAL A 188 -0.60 17.48 8.88
C VAL A 188 -0.07 17.41 10.31
N ALA A 189 1.16 17.88 10.55
CA ALA A 189 1.75 17.85 11.89
C ALA A 189 1.05 18.87 12.81
N GLU A 190 0.72 20.05 12.30
CA GLU A 190 -0.05 21.05 13.02
C GLU A 190 -1.46 20.54 13.35
N HIS A 191 -2.18 20.00 12.36
CA HIS A 191 -3.50 19.42 12.57
C HIS A 191 -3.48 18.29 13.60
N TYR A 192 -2.50 17.40 13.53
CA TYR A 192 -2.39 16.30 14.49
C TYR A 192 -2.05 16.79 15.90
N ALA A 193 -1.18 17.79 16.04
CA ALA A 193 -0.87 18.39 17.34
C ALA A 193 -2.11 19.04 17.97
N GLN A 194 -2.89 19.76 17.18
CA GLN A 194 -4.14 20.38 17.64
C GLN A 194 -5.18 19.32 18.07
N TYR A 195 -5.38 18.28 17.26
CA TYR A 195 -6.26 17.15 17.59
C TYR A 195 -5.90 16.50 18.93
N VAL A 196 -4.61 16.28 19.19
CA VAL A 196 -4.14 15.70 20.46
C VAL A 196 -4.43 16.65 21.63
N LEU A 197 -4.19 17.95 21.48
CA LEU A 197 -4.46 18.94 22.55
C LEU A 197 -5.96 19.02 22.88
N GLU A 198 -6.82 18.97 21.86
CA GLU A 198 -8.28 18.97 22.05
C GLU A 198 -8.78 17.68 22.72
N SER A 199 -8.13 16.54 22.44
CA SER A 199 -8.49 15.24 23.06
C SER A 199 -8.08 15.13 24.53
N LEU A 200 -7.21 16.01 25.02
CA LEU A 200 -6.73 16.04 26.42
C LEU A 200 -7.50 17.04 27.29
N SER A 201 -8.35 17.88 26.69
CA SER A 201 -9.16 18.89 27.38
C SER A 201 -10.55 18.36 27.71
#